data_533edbea835960667dab67c92ed3780b
#
_entry.id   533edbea835960667dab67c92ed3780b
#
_cell.length_a   1.000
_cell.length_b   1.000
_cell.length_c   1.000
_cell.angle_alpha   90.00
_cell.angle_beta   90.00
_cell.angle_gamma   90.00
#
_symmetry.space_group_name_H-M   'P 1'
#
loop_
_entity.id
_entity.type
_entity.pdbx_description
1 polymer ?
#
loop_
_entity_poly.entity_id
_entity_poly.type
_entity_poly.pdbx_seq_one_letter_code
_entity_poly.pdbx_strand_id
1 'polypeptide(L)'
;MDPYVVAIWIVRIAFLGGLYLFMFGVTRLLLRDLRAAAHDPGGALAWLVVVGSEVSEPPRGTVFGLDAVATIGRDVNNSIVVEDEFASVEHATLTFRGRAWYVQDLGSTNGTFVNGQRIEGLSAITFGDELQVGRVQFRFERARK
;
A
#
# COMPACT_ATOMS: atom_id res chain seq x y z
N MET A 1 48.90 9.93 17.92
CA MET A 1 48.24 9.25 16.76
C MET A 1 48.59 10.03 15.51
N ASP A 2 49.22 9.36 14.56
CA ASP A 2 49.65 10.03 13.33
C ASP A 2 48.45 10.61 12.57
N PRO A 3 48.51 11.89 12.17
CA PRO A 3 47.39 12.55 11.48
C PRO A 3 46.98 11.82 10.18
N TYR A 4 47.90 11.13 9.55
CA TYR A 4 47.62 10.30 8.38
C TYR A 4 46.73 9.09 8.70
N VAL A 5 46.92 8.46 9.86
CA VAL A 5 46.08 7.32 10.27
C VAL A 5 44.66 7.78 10.54
N VAL A 6 44.46 8.93 11.18
CA VAL A 6 43.16 9.52 11.43
C VAL A 6 42.44 9.85 10.10
N ALA A 7 43.18 10.46 9.17
CA ALA A 7 42.63 10.81 7.87
C ALA A 7 42.17 9.57 7.08
N ILE A 8 42.94 8.47 7.12
CA ILE A 8 42.55 7.21 6.44
C ILE A 8 41.27 6.63 7.06
N TRP A 9 41.14 6.66 8.38
CA TRP A 9 39.92 6.17 9.06
C TRP A 9 38.68 7.00 8.72
N ILE A 10 38.84 8.33 8.67
CA ILE A 10 37.72 9.23 8.26
C ILE A 10 37.28 8.92 6.86
N VAL A 11 38.18 8.77 5.89
CA VAL A 11 37.87 8.43 4.51
C VAL A 11 37.18 7.06 4.42
N ARG A 12 37.67 6.06 5.14
CA ARG A 12 37.04 4.73 5.17
C ARG A 12 35.60 4.76 5.71
N ILE A 13 35.39 5.46 6.83
CA ILE A 13 34.07 5.57 7.44
C ILE A 13 33.11 6.34 6.50
N ALA A 14 33.56 7.43 5.91
CA ALA A 14 32.78 8.20 4.94
C ALA A 14 32.41 7.37 3.71
N PHE A 15 33.36 6.59 3.18
CA PHE A 15 33.13 5.70 2.06
C PHE A 15 32.13 4.59 2.38
N LEU A 16 32.31 3.91 3.53
CA LEU A 16 31.38 2.87 3.97
C LEU A 16 29.97 3.44 4.23
N GLY A 17 29.87 4.61 4.88
CA GLY A 17 28.60 5.29 5.08
C GLY A 17 27.89 5.62 3.78
N GLY A 18 28.61 6.15 2.79
CA GLY A 18 28.10 6.41 1.45
C GLY A 18 27.65 5.13 0.74
N LEU A 19 28.43 4.06 0.84
CA LEU A 19 28.08 2.76 0.27
C LEU A 19 26.80 2.17 0.87
N TYR A 20 26.65 2.24 2.20
CA TYR A 20 25.45 1.77 2.88
C TYR A 20 24.20 2.60 2.51
N LEU A 21 24.34 3.92 2.44
CA LEU A 21 23.23 4.80 1.99
C LEU A 21 22.83 4.50 0.56
N PHE A 22 23.81 4.30 -0.33
CA PHE A 22 23.56 3.93 -1.72
C PHE A 22 22.84 2.57 -1.81
N MET A 23 23.36 1.53 -1.13
CA MET A 23 22.75 0.21 -1.10
C MET A 23 21.32 0.26 -0.54
N PHE A 24 21.10 1.04 0.52
CA PHE A 24 19.77 1.24 1.08
C PHE A 24 18.83 1.91 0.07
N GLY A 25 19.29 2.93 -0.63
CA GLY A 25 18.53 3.60 -1.68
C GLY A 25 18.15 2.67 -2.83
N VAL A 26 19.12 1.89 -3.33
CA VAL A 26 18.91 0.90 -4.39
C VAL A 26 17.94 -0.20 -3.95
N THR A 27 18.12 -0.74 -2.74
CA THR A 27 17.22 -1.76 -2.19
C THR A 27 15.79 -1.24 -2.06
N ARG A 28 15.62 -0.01 -1.55
CA ARG A 28 14.31 0.62 -1.44
C ARG A 28 13.65 0.84 -2.81
N LEU A 29 14.42 1.27 -3.81
CA LEU A 29 13.96 1.45 -5.18
C LEU A 29 13.53 0.11 -5.81
N LEU A 30 14.37 -0.93 -5.70
CA LEU A 30 14.08 -2.27 -6.22
C LEU A 30 12.85 -2.88 -5.56
N LEU A 31 12.70 -2.74 -4.25
CA LEU A 31 11.52 -3.23 -3.53
C LEU A 31 10.25 -2.48 -3.95
N ARG A 32 10.36 -1.19 -4.27
CA ARG A 32 9.24 -0.41 -4.82
C ARG A 32 8.83 -0.90 -6.21
N ASP A 33 9.81 -1.14 -7.09
CA ASP A 33 9.56 -1.63 -8.46
C ASP A 33 9.04 -3.08 -8.46
N LEU A 34 9.53 -3.93 -7.57
CA LEU A 34 9.02 -5.30 -7.41
C LEU A 34 7.59 -5.32 -6.89
N ARG A 35 7.23 -4.42 -5.99
CA ARG A 35 5.84 -4.27 -5.51
C ARG A 35 4.91 -3.75 -6.61
N ALA A 36 5.37 -2.82 -7.43
CA ALA A 36 4.61 -2.33 -8.60
C ALA A 36 4.43 -3.41 -9.67
N ALA A 37 5.44 -4.27 -9.89
CA ALA A 37 5.39 -5.36 -10.86
C ALA A 37 4.60 -6.58 -10.36
N ALA A 38 4.51 -6.80 -9.05
CA ALA A 38 3.67 -7.86 -8.47
C ALA A 38 2.17 -7.58 -8.60
N HIS A 39 1.79 -6.36 -8.97
CA HIS A 39 0.44 -5.95 -9.30
C HIS A 39 0.31 -5.74 -10.81
N ASP A 40 0.52 -6.81 -11.60
CA ASP A 40 0.19 -6.78 -13.03
C ASP A 40 -1.32 -6.66 -13.20
N PRO A 41 -1.86 -5.51 -13.68
CA PRO A 41 -3.29 -5.32 -13.85
C PRO A 41 -3.88 -6.16 -14.98
N GLY A 42 -3.05 -6.92 -15.71
CA GLY A 42 -3.49 -7.70 -16.87
C GLY A 42 -4.42 -8.89 -16.56
N GLY A 43 -4.45 -9.36 -15.31
CA GLY A 43 -5.34 -10.44 -14.84
C GLY A 43 -6.30 -10.02 -13.75
N ALA A 44 -6.27 -8.77 -13.30
CA ALA A 44 -7.07 -8.28 -12.19
C ALA A 44 -8.58 -8.39 -12.48
N LEU A 45 -9.33 -8.78 -11.47
CA LEU A 45 -10.80 -8.88 -11.53
C LEU A 45 -11.47 -7.50 -11.38
N ALA A 46 -10.83 -6.60 -10.67
CA ALA A 46 -11.26 -5.23 -10.41
C ALA A 46 -10.07 -4.34 -10.11
N TRP A 47 -10.28 -3.03 -10.04
CA TRP A 47 -9.26 -2.06 -9.66
C TRP A 47 -9.71 -1.22 -8.47
N LEU A 48 -8.75 -0.89 -7.61
CA LEU A 48 -8.88 0.19 -6.64
C LEU A 48 -7.97 1.36 -7.06
N VAL A 49 -8.58 2.50 -7.29
CA VAL A 49 -7.89 3.73 -7.70
C VAL A 49 -7.87 4.69 -6.53
N VAL A 50 -6.70 5.16 -6.15
CA VAL A 50 -6.56 6.18 -5.09
C VAL A 50 -7.09 7.52 -5.61
N VAL A 51 -8.21 7.98 -5.10
CA VAL A 51 -8.84 9.25 -5.48
C VAL A 51 -8.56 10.38 -4.49
N GLY A 52 -8.24 10.04 -3.24
CA GLY A 52 -7.83 10.96 -2.20
C GLY A 52 -6.79 10.31 -1.29
N SER A 53 -5.73 11.04 -0.98
CA SER A 53 -4.70 10.58 -0.04
C SER A 53 -4.07 11.79 0.62
N GLU A 54 -4.05 11.79 1.95
CA GLU A 54 -3.34 12.76 2.78
C GLU A 54 -2.00 12.21 3.28
N VAL A 55 -1.63 11.02 2.82
CA VAL A 55 -0.39 10.32 3.19
C VAL A 55 0.55 10.21 1.99
N SER A 56 1.82 9.92 2.27
CA SER A 56 2.85 9.81 1.23
C SER A 56 2.66 8.58 0.35
N GLU A 57 2.18 7.48 0.92
CA GLU A 57 1.95 6.20 0.23
C GLU A 57 0.61 5.57 0.67
N PRO A 58 -0.26 5.19 -0.26
CA PRO A 58 -0.15 5.38 -1.72
C PRO A 58 -0.51 6.80 -2.15
N PRO A 59 0.19 7.38 -3.13
CA PRO A 59 -0.15 8.68 -3.68
C PRO A 59 -1.44 8.62 -4.51
N ARG A 60 -2.11 9.76 -4.62
CA ARG A 60 -3.30 9.91 -5.46
C ARG A 60 -3.02 9.49 -6.92
N GLY A 61 -3.95 8.76 -7.51
CA GLY A 61 -3.84 8.23 -8.88
C GLY A 61 -3.20 6.84 -8.96
N THR A 62 -2.71 6.29 -7.85
CA THR A 62 -2.22 4.90 -7.82
C THR A 62 -3.37 3.94 -8.10
N VAL A 63 -3.11 2.93 -8.93
CA VAL A 63 -4.09 1.89 -9.28
C VAL A 63 -3.59 0.55 -8.77
N PHE A 64 -4.42 -0.13 -8.00
CA PHE A 64 -4.18 -1.48 -7.51
C PHE A 64 -5.09 -2.46 -8.21
N GLY A 65 -4.53 -3.48 -8.86
CA GLY A 65 -5.28 -4.62 -9.37
C GLY A 65 -5.71 -5.54 -8.23
N LEU A 66 -6.95 -6.00 -8.27
CA LEU A 66 -7.50 -6.90 -7.25
C LEU A 66 -7.63 -8.31 -7.79
N ASP A 67 -7.08 -9.25 -7.03
CA ASP A 67 -7.39 -10.66 -7.14
C ASP A 67 -8.70 -11.00 -6.41
N ALA A 68 -9.10 -12.27 -6.41
CA ALA A 68 -10.34 -12.72 -5.76
C ALA A 68 -10.39 -12.40 -4.26
N VAL A 69 -9.25 -12.26 -3.62
CA VAL A 69 -9.10 -11.81 -2.23
C VAL A 69 -7.95 -10.81 -2.17
N ALA A 70 -8.21 -9.64 -1.62
CA ALA A 70 -7.21 -8.61 -1.42
C ALA A 70 -7.34 -8.02 -0.03
N THR A 71 -6.21 -7.87 0.68
CA THR A 71 -6.14 -7.27 2.02
C THR A 71 -5.60 -5.85 1.94
N ILE A 72 -6.12 -4.97 2.79
CA ILE A 72 -5.69 -3.59 2.92
C ILE A 72 -5.27 -3.33 4.35
N GLY A 73 -4.15 -2.69 4.56
CA GLY A 73 -3.69 -2.30 5.88
C GLY A 73 -2.30 -1.69 5.86
N ARG A 74 -1.80 -1.36 7.04
CA ARG A 74 -0.50 -0.70 7.19
C ARG A 74 0.67 -1.67 7.08
N ASP A 75 0.48 -2.95 7.38
CA ASP A 75 1.54 -3.95 7.29
C ASP A 75 1.91 -4.25 5.83
N VAL A 76 3.20 -4.50 5.61
CA VAL A 76 3.77 -4.80 4.28
C VAL A 76 3.27 -6.11 3.67
N ASN A 77 2.69 -7.00 4.47
CA ASN A 77 2.13 -8.27 4.03
C ASN A 77 0.73 -8.12 3.41
N ASN A 78 0.10 -6.95 3.52
CA ASN A 78 -1.16 -6.71 2.84
C ASN A 78 -0.99 -6.62 1.32
N SER A 79 -2.02 -6.97 0.57
CA SER A 79 -2.07 -6.81 -0.88
C SER A 79 -1.97 -5.32 -1.26
N ILE A 80 -2.60 -4.46 -0.47
CA ILE A 80 -2.56 -3.01 -0.60
C ILE A 80 -2.05 -2.42 0.70
N VAL A 81 -0.86 -1.83 0.64
CA VAL A 81 -0.23 -1.20 1.81
C VAL A 81 -0.62 0.28 1.85
N VAL A 82 -1.14 0.71 3.00
CA VAL A 82 -1.50 2.10 3.29
C VAL A 82 -0.60 2.58 4.42
N GLU A 83 0.39 3.41 4.11
CA GLU A 83 1.33 3.97 5.09
C GLU A 83 0.67 5.11 5.89
N ASP A 84 -0.36 4.78 6.66
CA ASP A 84 -1.12 5.71 7.48
C ASP A 84 -1.23 5.20 8.92
N GLU A 85 -0.97 6.07 9.88
CA GLU A 85 -1.12 5.76 11.31
C GLU A 85 -2.58 5.47 11.71
N PHE A 86 -3.55 5.97 10.94
CA PHE A 86 -4.98 5.71 11.12
C PHE A 86 -5.44 4.40 10.46
N ALA A 87 -4.60 3.75 9.66
CA ALA A 87 -4.84 2.40 9.17
C ALA A 87 -4.31 1.36 10.15
N SER A 88 -5.10 0.34 10.45
CA SER A 88 -4.66 -0.80 11.24
C SER A 88 -3.69 -1.69 10.46
N VAL A 89 -2.92 -2.53 11.14
CA VAL A 89 -1.97 -3.49 10.56
C VAL A 89 -2.65 -4.33 9.49
N GLU A 90 -3.75 -4.99 9.85
CA GLU A 90 -4.74 -5.59 8.96
C GLU A 90 -6.03 -4.80 9.15
N HIS A 91 -6.48 -4.06 8.14
CA HIS A 91 -7.58 -3.12 8.31
C HIS A 91 -8.88 -3.64 7.70
N ALA A 92 -8.83 -4.03 6.43
CA ALA A 92 -9.99 -4.51 5.70
C ALA A 92 -9.59 -5.56 4.66
N THR A 93 -10.55 -6.36 4.23
CA THR A 93 -10.39 -7.30 3.12
C THR A 93 -11.48 -7.11 2.09
N LEU A 94 -11.11 -7.22 0.81
CA LEU A 94 -12.04 -7.32 -0.31
C LEU A 94 -12.07 -8.76 -0.81
N THR A 95 -13.25 -9.28 -1.05
CA THR A 95 -13.43 -10.65 -1.51
C THR A 95 -14.42 -10.70 -2.67
N PHE A 96 -14.03 -11.36 -3.75
CA PHE A 96 -14.93 -11.66 -4.88
C PHE A 96 -15.49 -13.06 -4.72
N ARG A 97 -16.80 -13.18 -4.55
CA ARG A 97 -17.49 -14.46 -4.53
C ARG A 97 -18.92 -14.33 -5.00
N GLY A 98 -19.46 -15.38 -5.60
CA GLY A 98 -20.83 -15.38 -6.09
C GLY A 98 -21.08 -14.30 -7.16
N ARG A 99 -20.05 -13.91 -7.92
CA ARG A 99 -20.07 -12.84 -8.96
C ARG A 99 -20.27 -11.43 -8.39
N ALA A 100 -20.08 -11.24 -7.09
CA ALA A 100 -20.16 -9.94 -6.42
C ALA A 100 -18.91 -9.71 -5.55
N TRP A 101 -18.61 -8.44 -5.32
CA TRP A 101 -17.56 -8.01 -4.43
C TRP A 101 -18.11 -7.65 -3.07
N TYR A 102 -17.35 -7.98 -2.06
CA TYR A 102 -17.64 -7.67 -0.66
C TYR A 102 -16.40 -7.09 -0.01
N VAL A 103 -16.63 -6.14 0.88
CA VAL A 103 -15.62 -5.58 1.78
C VAL A 103 -15.99 -5.90 3.21
N GLN A 104 -15.00 -6.23 4.01
CA GLN A 104 -15.15 -6.53 5.43
C GLN A 104 -14.08 -5.80 6.23
N ASP A 105 -14.49 -5.11 7.29
CA ASP A 105 -13.58 -4.55 8.29
C ASP A 105 -13.05 -5.69 9.18
N LEU A 106 -11.75 -5.72 9.39
CA LEU A 106 -11.07 -6.75 10.19
C LEU A 106 -10.87 -6.33 11.65
N GLY A 107 -11.82 -5.58 12.20
CA GLY A 107 -11.72 -5.05 13.56
C GLY A 107 -10.76 -3.86 13.65
N SER A 108 -10.74 -3.02 12.63
CA SER A 108 -9.89 -1.84 12.61
C SER A 108 -10.20 -0.85 13.72
N THR A 109 -9.19 -0.09 14.15
CA THR A 109 -9.36 0.91 15.22
C THR A 109 -10.27 2.07 14.78
N ASN A 110 -10.14 2.54 13.56
CA ASN A 110 -10.85 3.72 13.06
C ASN A 110 -12.04 3.38 12.17
N GLY A 111 -12.21 2.13 11.77
CA GLY A 111 -13.29 1.65 10.91
C GLY A 111 -12.98 1.80 9.42
N THR A 112 -13.75 1.06 8.63
CA THR A 112 -13.76 1.10 7.17
C THR A 112 -15.06 1.75 6.71
N PHE A 113 -14.98 2.60 5.69
CA PHE A 113 -16.15 3.36 5.20
C PHE A 113 -16.38 3.08 3.72
N VAL A 114 -17.62 2.90 3.35
CA VAL A 114 -18.07 2.81 1.95
C VAL A 114 -19.05 3.95 1.69
N ASN A 115 -18.75 4.78 0.68
CA ASN A 115 -19.54 5.98 0.36
C ASN A 115 -19.80 6.88 1.59
N GLY A 116 -18.80 7.02 2.46
CA GLY A 116 -18.87 7.84 3.68
C GLY A 116 -19.62 7.19 4.85
N GLN A 117 -20.15 5.99 4.69
CA GLN A 117 -20.82 5.24 5.77
C GLN A 117 -19.92 4.16 6.32
N ARG A 118 -19.77 4.12 7.65
CA ARG A 118 -19.02 3.05 8.31
C ARG A 118 -19.72 1.72 8.10
N ILE A 119 -18.95 0.72 7.67
CA ILE A 119 -19.50 -0.64 7.52
C ILE A 119 -19.43 -1.40 8.83
N GLU A 120 -20.44 -2.22 9.08
CA GLU A 120 -20.50 -3.18 10.18
C GLU A 120 -20.50 -4.59 9.60
N GLY A 121 -19.34 -5.25 9.62
CA GLY A 121 -19.16 -6.60 9.09
C GLY A 121 -19.00 -6.64 7.57
N LEU A 122 -19.57 -7.66 6.94
CA LEU A 122 -19.46 -7.90 5.50
C LEU A 122 -20.46 -7.02 4.74
N SER A 123 -19.96 -6.15 3.87
CA SER A 123 -20.78 -5.24 3.05
C SER A 123 -20.50 -5.45 1.57
N ALA A 124 -21.55 -5.45 0.74
CA ALA A 124 -21.38 -5.47 -0.70
C ALA A 124 -20.79 -4.14 -1.21
N ILE A 125 -19.88 -4.22 -2.18
CA ILE A 125 -19.31 -3.06 -2.87
C ILE A 125 -19.48 -3.22 -4.37
N THR A 126 -19.82 -2.13 -5.04
CA THR A 126 -20.09 -2.09 -6.48
C THR A 126 -19.17 -1.12 -7.20
N PHE A 127 -18.99 -1.29 -8.50
CA PHE A 127 -18.14 -0.39 -9.28
C PHE A 127 -18.66 1.06 -9.24
N GLY A 128 -17.78 1.97 -8.92
CA GLY A 128 -18.07 3.38 -8.70
C GLY A 128 -18.14 3.76 -7.22
N ASP A 129 -18.25 2.79 -6.31
CA ASP A 129 -18.25 3.08 -4.88
C ASP A 129 -16.89 3.58 -4.41
N GLU A 130 -16.91 4.40 -3.37
CA GLU A 130 -15.72 4.90 -2.68
C GLU A 130 -15.50 4.14 -1.38
N LEU A 131 -14.29 3.57 -1.26
CA LEU A 131 -13.83 2.89 -0.06
C LEU A 131 -12.81 3.77 0.66
N GLN A 132 -12.99 3.98 1.96
CA GLN A 132 -12.02 4.74 2.77
C GLN A 132 -11.43 3.86 3.86
N VAL A 133 -10.10 3.88 3.94
CA VAL A 133 -9.28 3.23 4.96
C VAL A 133 -8.31 4.27 5.50
N GLY A 134 -8.45 4.63 6.79
CA GLY A 134 -7.69 5.73 7.36
C GLY A 134 -7.98 7.04 6.60
N ARG A 135 -6.91 7.73 6.18
CA ARG A 135 -6.96 8.98 5.39
C ARG A 135 -6.86 8.76 3.88
N VAL A 136 -6.92 7.50 3.42
CA VAL A 136 -6.86 7.16 2.00
C VAL A 136 -8.24 6.78 1.49
N GLN A 137 -8.63 7.39 0.37
CA GLN A 137 -9.88 7.14 -0.33
C GLN A 137 -9.59 6.46 -1.66
N PHE A 138 -10.27 5.36 -1.89
CA PHE A 138 -10.19 4.56 -3.09
C PHE A 138 -11.50 4.59 -3.83
N ARG A 139 -11.46 4.60 -5.17
CA ARG A 139 -12.62 4.30 -6.01
C ARG A 139 -12.51 2.88 -6.51
N PHE A 140 -13.58 2.11 -6.35
CA PHE A 140 -13.67 0.76 -6.84
C PHE A 140 -14.10 0.75 -8.30
N GLU A 141 -13.26 0.26 -9.18
CA GLU A 141 -13.46 0.32 -10.62
C GLU A 141 -13.39 -1.08 -11.26
N ARG A 142 -14.07 -1.20 -12.40
CA ARG A 142 -13.98 -2.40 -13.22
C ARG A 142 -12.61 -2.47 -13.88
N ALA A 143 -11.99 -3.67 -13.85
CA ALA A 143 -10.77 -3.90 -14.62
C ALA A 143 -11.05 -3.67 -16.10
N ARG A 144 -10.26 -2.81 -16.73
CA ARG A 144 -10.32 -2.60 -18.19
C ARG A 144 -9.50 -3.71 -18.85
N LYS A 145 -10.11 -4.41 -19.79
CA LYS A 145 -9.40 -5.32 -20.69
C LYS A 145 -8.52 -4.56 -21.66
#